data_fc86145a2ff0725d01d965c7364c1672
#
_entry.id   fc86145a2ff0725d01d965c7364c1672
#
_cell.length_a   1.000
_cell.length_b   1.000
_cell.length_c   1.000
_cell.angle_alpha   90.00
_cell.angle_beta   90.00
_cell.angle_gamma   90.00
#
_symmetry.space_group_name_H-M   'P 1'
#
loop_
_entity.id
_entity.type
_entity.pdbx_description
1 polymer ?
#
loop_
_entity_poly.entity_id
_entity_poly.type
_entity_poly.pdbx_seq_one_letter_code
_entity_poly.pdbx_strand_id
1 'polypeptide(L)'
;MNHIKKLYDWVLSWAASPYALTALFVLAFTESVFFPIPPDILLIAMAMGAVAKSFRFALICIIGSVSGAIVGYYIGNLAWLNSNGEFTGLANLFFNNIPGFTHELYNNIKILFDEWDFWIIFTAGFTPIPYKVFTITSGAFEMNTLMFIIASVISRGARFFLVAYLIWKFGPSIKNFIDKYFNWVALGFTACLIGGFVLIKYMI
;
A
#
# COMPACT_ATOMS: atom_id res chain seq x y z
N MET A 1 6.54 13.96 -18.80
CA MET A 1 7.63 13.14 -18.22
C MET A 1 8.47 13.88 -17.16
N ASN A 2 8.59 15.21 -17.18
CA ASN A 2 9.46 15.96 -16.26
C ASN A 2 8.95 16.13 -14.81
N HIS A 3 7.63 16.11 -14.56
CA HIS A 3 7.10 16.37 -13.21
C HIS A 3 7.28 15.18 -12.26
N ILE A 4 7.05 13.96 -12.73
CA ILE A 4 7.23 12.74 -11.92
C ILE A 4 8.71 12.56 -11.55
N LYS A 5 9.63 12.82 -12.50
CA LYS A 5 11.05 12.75 -12.22
C LYS A 5 11.48 13.79 -11.17
N LYS A 6 10.99 15.02 -11.27
CA LYS A 6 11.27 16.07 -10.25
C LYS A 6 10.76 15.67 -8.87
N LEU A 7 9.57 15.08 -8.79
CA LEU A 7 8.99 14.61 -7.52
C LEU A 7 9.82 13.46 -6.93
N TYR A 8 10.26 12.52 -7.78
CA TYR A 8 11.14 11.42 -7.39
C TYR A 8 12.48 11.93 -6.85
N ASP A 9 13.15 12.84 -7.58
CA ASP A 9 14.44 13.44 -7.18
C ASP A 9 14.28 14.24 -5.88
N TRP A 10 13.16 14.92 -5.70
CA TRP A 10 12.82 15.62 -4.46
C TRP A 10 12.70 14.65 -3.27
N VAL A 11 12.00 13.52 -3.43
CA VAL A 11 11.90 12.47 -2.38
C VAL A 11 13.29 11.94 -2.04
N LEU A 12 14.12 11.65 -3.02
CA LEU A 12 15.48 11.17 -2.79
C LEU A 12 16.38 12.19 -2.06
N SER A 13 16.18 13.47 -2.28
CA SER A 13 16.97 14.50 -1.59
C SER A 13 16.81 14.49 -0.07
N TRP A 14 15.68 13.98 0.43
CA TRP A 14 15.43 13.83 1.86
C TRP A 14 16.28 12.73 2.52
N ALA A 15 16.80 11.76 1.76
CA ALA A 15 17.64 10.68 2.31
C ALA A 15 18.91 11.19 3.00
N ALA A 16 19.47 12.32 2.52
CA ALA A 16 20.65 12.97 3.09
C ALA A 16 20.32 14.05 4.14
N SER A 17 19.04 14.32 4.38
CA SER A 17 18.59 15.35 5.32
C SER A 17 18.70 14.87 6.78
N PRO A 18 18.94 15.78 7.76
CA PRO A 18 18.82 15.45 9.18
C PRO A 18 17.40 14.98 9.57
N TYR A 19 16.39 15.32 8.78
CA TYR A 19 15.00 14.94 8.96
C TYR A 19 14.60 13.68 8.18
N ALA A 20 15.57 12.90 7.68
CA ALA A 20 15.31 11.72 6.83
C ALA A 20 14.31 10.72 7.45
N LEU A 21 14.40 10.47 8.76
CA LEU A 21 13.47 9.56 9.45
C LEU A 21 12.04 10.11 9.48
N THR A 22 11.89 11.40 9.74
CA THR A 22 10.57 12.08 9.71
C THR A 22 10.01 12.09 8.30
N ALA A 23 10.84 12.39 7.29
CA ALA A 23 10.43 12.34 5.89
C ALA A 23 9.98 10.93 5.48
N LEU A 24 10.70 9.89 5.92
CA LEU A 24 10.34 8.50 5.66
C LEU A 24 8.99 8.11 6.30
N PHE A 25 8.78 8.52 7.56
CA PHE A 25 7.50 8.32 8.24
C PHE A 25 6.35 9.03 7.53
N VAL A 26 6.50 10.34 7.24
CA VAL A 26 5.48 11.14 6.56
C VAL A 26 5.17 10.60 5.16
N LEU A 27 6.20 10.18 4.43
CA LEU A 27 6.01 9.58 3.10
C LEU A 27 5.23 8.27 3.19
N ALA A 28 5.58 7.37 4.14
CA ALA A 28 4.89 6.10 4.35
C ALA A 28 3.43 6.31 4.81
N PHE A 29 3.20 7.30 5.68
CA PHE A 29 1.88 7.69 6.14
C PHE A 29 1.03 8.22 4.97
N THR A 30 1.53 9.21 4.24
CA THR A 30 0.76 9.88 3.17
C THR A 30 0.53 8.96 1.97
N GLU A 31 1.45 8.05 1.65
CA GLU A 31 1.27 7.02 0.61
C GLU A 31 0.05 6.14 0.89
N SER A 32 -0.14 5.75 2.14
CA SER A 32 -1.27 4.91 2.56
C SER A 32 -2.63 5.64 2.52
N VAL A 33 -2.62 6.98 2.38
CA VAL A 33 -3.84 7.80 2.30
C VAL A 33 -4.09 8.32 0.89
N PHE A 34 -3.13 9.04 0.29
CA PHE A 34 -3.33 9.70 -1.01
C PHE A 34 -2.09 9.87 -1.88
N PHE A 35 -0.87 9.83 -1.31
CA PHE A 35 0.34 10.19 -2.04
C PHE A 35 0.75 9.09 -3.04
N PRO A 36 1.22 9.45 -4.27
CA PRO A 36 1.45 8.45 -5.33
C PRO A 36 2.82 7.76 -5.27
N ILE A 37 3.78 8.27 -4.48
CA ILE A 37 5.14 7.72 -4.46
C ILE A 37 5.28 6.73 -3.31
N PRO A 38 5.71 5.47 -3.58
CA PRO A 38 5.91 4.48 -2.55
C PRO A 38 7.11 4.85 -1.65
N PRO A 39 7.03 4.61 -0.33
CA PRO A 39 8.11 4.89 0.61
C PRO A 39 9.33 3.98 0.40
N ASP A 40 9.18 2.87 -0.33
CA ASP A 40 10.27 1.94 -0.68
C ASP A 40 11.46 2.67 -1.30
N ILE A 41 11.21 3.70 -2.13
CA ILE A 41 12.24 4.48 -2.79
C ILE A 41 13.17 5.16 -1.77
N LEU A 42 12.57 5.85 -0.79
CA LEU A 42 13.33 6.53 0.25
C LEU A 42 13.93 5.52 1.25
N LEU A 43 13.19 4.46 1.58
CA LEU A 43 13.67 3.37 2.42
C LEU A 43 14.94 2.73 1.84
N ILE A 44 14.92 2.38 0.54
CA ILE A 44 16.07 1.78 -0.15
C ILE A 44 17.25 2.76 -0.15
N ALA A 45 17.05 4.03 -0.50
CA ALA A 45 18.11 5.03 -0.52
C ALA A 45 18.78 5.21 0.85
N MET A 46 17.98 5.32 1.92
CA MET A 46 18.48 5.45 3.29
C MET A 46 19.16 4.17 3.78
N ALA A 47 18.59 3.00 3.49
CA ALA A 47 19.15 1.71 3.89
C ALA A 47 20.48 1.43 3.18
N MET A 48 20.62 1.81 1.91
CA MET A 48 21.89 1.70 1.18
C MET A 48 22.95 2.64 1.73
N GLY A 49 22.58 3.83 2.20
CA GLY A 49 23.48 4.77 2.85
C GLY A 49 23.90 4.36 4.26
N ALA A 50 23.12 3.52 4.95
CA ALA A 50 23.37 3.09 6.31
C ALA A 50 22.83 1.67 6.57
N VAL A 51 23.46 0.67 5.95
CA VAL A 51 23.03 -0.74 5.91
C VAL A 51 22.72 -1.32 7.29
N ALA A 52 23.54 -1.02 8.32
CA ALA A 52 23.31 -1.47 9.70
C ALA A 52 22.00 -0.93 10.32
N LYS A 53 21.41 0.13 9.75
CA LYS A 53 20.16 0.75 10.23
C LYS A 53 18.93 0.36 9.40
N SER A 54 19.05 -0.52 8.42
CA SER A 54 17.98 -0.90 7.48
C SER A 54 16.69 -1.33 8.19
N PHE A 55 16.80 -2.16 9.23
CA PHE A 55 15.64 -2.62 10.01
C PHE A 55 14.95 -1.50 10.79
N ARG A 56 15.71 -0.51 11.27
CA ARG A 56 15.14 0.68 11.92
C ARG A 56 14.35 1.52 10.93
N PHE A 57 14.83 1.67 9.71
CA PHE A 57 14.10 2.38 8.65
C PHE A 57 12.83 1.65 8.24
N ALA A 58 12.89 0.30 8.12
CA ALA A 58 11.70 -0.52 7.87
C ALA A 58 10.64 -0.34 8.96
N LEU A 59 11.04 -0.34 10.24
CA LEU A 59 10.11 -0.13 11.35
C LEU A 59 9.40 1.22 11.26
N ILE A 60 10.12 2.29 10.90
CA ILE A 60 9.53 3.61 10.72
C ILE A 60 8.53 3.62 9.55
N CYS A 61 8.85 2.94 8.44
CA CYS A 61 7.91 2.75 7.34
C CYS A 61 6.64 2.03 7.78
N ILE A 62 6.77 0.96 8.59
CA ILE A 62 5.62 0.20 9.09
C ILE A 62 4.72 1.09 9.93
N ILE A 63 5.29 1.79 10.92
CA ILE A 63 4.52 2.66 11.81
C ILE A 63 3.82 3.76 11.00
N GLY A 64 4.53 4.43 10.10
CA GLY A 64 3.96 5.46 9.24
C GLY A 64 2.85 4.92 8.36
N SER A 65 3.10 3.81 7.65
CA SER A 65 2.14 3.21 6.72
C SER A 65 0.88 2.70 7.42
N VAL A 66 1.02 2.01 8.56
CA VAL A 66 -0.13 1.50 9.33
C VAL A 66 -0.95 2.65 9.92
N SER A 67 -0.28 3.69 10.46
CA SER A 67 -0.98 4.90 10.94
C SER A 67 -1.75 5.59 9.81
N GLY A 68 -1.16 5.71 8.62
CA GLY A 68 -1.82 6.24 7.43
C GLY A 68 -2.96 5.34 6.97
N ALA A 69 -2.79 4.01 7.01
CA ALA A 69 -3.83 3.06 6.65
C ALA A 69 -5.07 3.19 7.55
N ILE A 70 -4.88 3.37 8.86
CA ILE A 70 -5.98 3.62 9.81
C ILE A 70 -6.73 4.90 9.43
N VAL A 71 -6.02 5.98 9.10
CA VAL A 71 -6.65 7.23 8.64
C VAL A 71 -7.39 7.01 7.32
N GLY A 72 -6.79 6.30 6.36
CA GLY A 72 -7.44 5.93 5.09
C GLY A 72 -8.72 5.13 5.29
N TYR A 73 -8.71 4.17 6.22
CA TYR A 73 -9.87 3.38 6.59
C TYR A 73 -11.01 4.28 7.12
N TYR A 74 -10.73 5.16 8.07
CA TYR A 74 -11.75 6.06 8.60
C TYR A 74 -12.24 7.09 7.57
N ILE A 75 -11.39 7.56 6.68
CA ILE A 75 -11.81 8.39 5.54
C ILE A 75 -12.82 7.61 4.68
N GLY A 76 -12.53 6.36 4.34
CA GLY A 76 -13.44 5.52 3.57
C GLY A 76 -14.78 5.28 4.28
N ASN A 77 -14.72 4.96 5.56
CA ASN A 77 -15.91 4.71 6.37
C ASN A 77 -16.80 5.95 6.46
N LEU A 78 -16.26 7.11 6.86
CA LEU A 78 -17.00 8.35 7.01
C LEU A 78 -17.47 8.95 5.68
N ALA A 79 -16.73 8.71 4.58
CA ALA A 79 -17.12 9.18 3.26
C ALA A 79 -18.25 8.36 2.65
N TRP A 80 -18.36 7.08 3.02
CA TRP A 80 -19.33 6.15 2.43
C TRP A 80 -20.62 6.03 3.23
N LEU A 81 -20.49 5.98 4.57
CA LEU A 81 -21.60 5.80 5.48
C LEU A 81 -21.69 6.98 6.46
N ASN A 82 -22.90 7.39 6.78
CA ASN A 82 -23.15 8.35 7.87
C ASN A 82 -23.19 7.64 9.24
N SER A 83 -23.29 8.40 10.31
CA SER A 83 -23.36 7.87 11.68
C SER A 83 -24.58 6.95 11.95
N ASN A 84 -25.58 6.98 11.09
CA ASN A 84 -26.78 6.14 11.17
C ASN A 84 -26.66 4.85 10.32
N GLY A 85 -25.51 4.63 9.64
CA GLY A 85 -25.30 3.48 8.75
C GLY A 85 -25.95 3.62 7.37
N GLU A 86 -26.43 4.83 7.00
CA GLU A 86 -26.98 5.11 5.68
C GLU A 86 -25.89 5.61 4.72
N PHE A 87 -26.07 5.39 3.42
CA PHE A 87 -25.15 5.90 2.41
C PHE A 87 -25.12 7.42 2.36
N THR A 88 -23.93 7.99 2.37
CA THR A 88 -23.74 9.44 2.24
C THR A 88 -24.13 9.95 0.85
N GLY A 89 -24.24 11.27 0.70
CA GLY A 89 -24.42 11.90 -0.60
C GLY A 89 -23.32 11.55 -1.61
N LEU A 90 -22.08 11.33 -1.11
CA LEU A 90 -20.96 10.90 -1.95
C LEU A 90 -21.15 9.47 -2.44
N ALA A 91 -21.54 8.53 -1.60
CA ALA A 91 -21.83 7.16 -2.00
C ALA A 91 -22.98 7.11 -3.04
N ASN A 92 -24.06 7.86 -2.80
CA ASN A 92 -25.19 7.98 -3.73
C ASN A 92 -24.79 8.61 -5.08
N LEU A 93 -23.81 9.51 -5.09
CA LEU A 93 -23.25 10.06 -6.34
C LEU A 93 -22.56 8.96 -7.17
N PHE A 94 -21.85 8.03 -6.53
CA PHE A 94 -21.24 6.88 -7.20
C PHE A 94 -22.31 5.93 -7.75
N PHE A 95 -23.32 5.55 -6.96
CA PHE A 95 -24.40 4.68 -7.39
C PHE A 95 -25.19 5.25 -8.58
N ASN A 96 -25.40 6.57 -8.61
CA ASN A 96 -26.21 7.20 -9.63
C ASN A 96 -25.45 7.53 -10.93
N ASN A 97 -24.11 7.73 -10.87
CA ASN A 97 -23.37 8.27 -12.01
C ASN A 97 -22.35 7.28 -12.61
N ILE A 98 -21.98 6.20 -11.90
CA ILE A 98 -21.03 5.22 -12.43
C ILE A 98 -21.80 4.01 -12.98
N PRO A 99 -21.82 3.81 -14.33
CA PRO A 99 -22.49 2.66 -14.92
C PRO A 99 -21.96 1.34 -14.35
N GLY A 100 -22.85 0.47 -13.90
CA GLY A 100 -22.51 -0.84 -13.33
C GLY A 100 -22.14 -0.81 -11.84
N PHE A 101 -21.99 0.36 -11.22
CA PHE A 101 -21.77 0.47 -9.77
C PHE A 101 -23.12 0.52 -9.04
N THR A 102 -23.67 -0.65 -8.76
CA THR A 102 -25.00 -0.83 -8.13
C THR A 102 -24.86 -1.17 -6.65
N HIS A 103 -25.95 -1.02 -5.88
CA HIS A 103 -26.02 -1.52 -4.50
C HIS A 103 -25.78 -3.03 -4.39
N GLU A 104 -26.21 -3.81 -5.40
CA GLU A 104 -25.95 -5.23 -5.47
C GLU A 104 -24.46 -5.52 -5.63
N LEU A 105 -23.77 -4.82 -6.54
CA LEU A 105 -22.32 -4.95 -6.71
C LEU A 105 -21.57 -4.56 -5.43
N TYR A 106 -22.00 -3.48 -4.77
CA TYR A 106 -21.41 -3.06 -3.48
C TYR A 106 -21.55 -4.18 -2.44
N ASN A 107 -22.73 -4.77 -2.28
CA ASN A 107 -22.97 -5.84 -1.32
C ASN A 107 -22.15 -7.10 -1.67
N ASN A 108 -22.03 -7.46 -2.94
CA ASN A 108 -21.23 -8.60 -3.38
C ASN A 108 -19.74 -8.40 -3.05
N ILE A 109 -19.22 -7.19 -3.27
CA ILE A 109 -17.83 -6.86 -2.90
C ILE A 109 -17.67 -6.86 -1.38
N LYS A 110 -18.63 -6.33 -0.61
CA LYS A 110 -18.61 -6.38 0.86
C LYS A 110 -18.53 -7.82 1.37
N ILE A 111 -19.32 -8.73 0.82
CA ILE A 111 -19.27 -10.17 1.16
C ILE A 111 -17.87 -10.75 0.88
N LEU A 112 -17.25 -10.41 -0.26
CA LEU A 112 -15.89 -10.85 -0.55
C LEU A 112 -14.87 -10.29 0.45
N PHE A 113 -15.03 -9.03 0.88
CA PHE A 113 -14.17 -8.43 1.91
C PHE A 113 -14.38 -9.10 3.27
N ASP A 114 -15.60 -9.50 3.62
CA ASP A 114 -15.90 -10.21 4.87
C ASP A 114 -15.38 -11.66 4.86
N GLU A 115 -15.36 -12.31 3.69
CA GLU A 115 -14.87 -13.68 3.53
C GLU A 115 -13.35 -13.78 3.44
N TRP A 116 -12.70 -12.83 2.73
CA TRP A 116 -11.27 -12.85 2.43
C TRP A 116 -10.47 -11.73 3.08
N ASP A 117 -11.00 -11.08 4.09
CA ASP A 117 -10.55 -9.87 4.75
C ASP A 117 -9.03 -9.76 4.93
N PHE A 118 -8.42 -10.72 5.63
CA PHE A 118 -6.98 -10.78 5.85
C PHE A 118 -6.19 -10.86 4.53
N TRP A 119 -6.62 -11.74 3.62
CA TRP A 119 -5.87 -12.01 2.40
C TRP A 119 -5.92 -10.86 1.39
N ILE A 120 -7.04 -10.15 1.31
CA ILE A 120 -7.18 -8.95 0.48
C ILE A 120 -6.17 -7.90 0.92
N ILE A 121 -6.14 -7.59 2.23
CA ILE A 121 -5.24 -6.57 2.78
C ILE A 121 -3.79 -7.04 2.76
N PHE A 122 -3.54 -8.33 3.05
CA PHE A 122 -2.20 -8.90 2.97
C PHE A 122 -1.64 -8.77 1.55
N THR A 123 -2.40 -9.18 0.54
CA THR A 123 -1.98 -9.10 -0.86
C THR A 123 -1.73 -7.66 -1.28
N ALA A 124 -2.64 -6.75 -0.96
CA ALA A 124 -2.51 -5.33 -1.29
C ALA A 124 -1.30 -4.67 -0.60
N GLY A 125 -1.06 -4.96 0.67
CA GLY A 125 0.03 -4.36 1.44
C GLY A 125 1.41 -4.93 1.11
N PHE A 126 1.48 -6.22 0.72
CA PHE A 126 2.72 -6.89 0.35
C PHE A 126 3.15 -6.59 -1.09
N THR A 127 2.20 -6.50 -2.01
CA THR A 127 2.45 -6.25 -3.43
C THR A 127 2.59 -4.75 -3.73
N PRO A 128 3.16 -4.33 -4.87
CA PRO A 128 3.25 -2.92 -5.28
C PRO A 128 1.94 -2.35 -5.84
N ILE A 129 0.80 -2.93 -5.50
CA ILE A 129 -0.51 -2.37 -5.82
C ILE A 129 -0.73 -1.11 -4.96
N PRO A 130 -1.44 -0.07 -5.46
CA PRO A 130 -1.71 1.13 -4.70
C PRO A 130 -2.48 0.84 -3.40
N TYR A 131 -1.78 0.75 -2.27
CA TYR A 131 -2.31 0.33 -0.97
C TYR A 131 -3.45 1.24 -0.47
N LYS A 132 -3.37 2.54 -0.75
CA LYS A 132 -4.40 3.53 -0.42
C LYS A 132 -5.81 3.18 -0.95
N VAL A 133 -5.90 2.51 -2.08
CA VAL A 133 -7.20 2.05 -2.60
C VAL A 133 -7.83 1.07 -1.62
N PHE A 134 -7.04 0.12 -1.13
CA PHE A 134 -7.51 -0.90 -0.19
C PHE A 134 -7.77 -0.34 1.21
N THR A 135 -6.99 0.64 1.68
CA THR A 135 -7.26 1.27 2.98
C THR A 135 -8.60 2.00 2.98
N ILE A 136 -8.89 2.76 1.93
CA ILE A 136 -10.15 3.51 1.81
C ILE A 136 -11.33 2.57 1.57
N THR A 137 -11.19 1.60 0.66
CA THR A 137 -12.29 0.65 0.36
C THR A 137 -12.61 -0.27 1.54
N SER A 138 -11.61 -0.67 2.33
CA SER A 138 -11.86 -1.44 3.57
C SER A 138 -12.75 -0.70 4.56
N GLY A 139 -12.56 0.63 4.67
CA GLY A 139 -13.44 1.47 5.47
C GLY A 139 -14.84 1.61 4.86
N ALA A 140 -14.91 1.81 3.54
CA ALA A 140 -16.18 1.93 2.82
C ALA A 140 -17.03 0.64 2.90
N PHE A 141 -16.40 -0.53 2.94
CA PHE A 141 -17.08 -1.82 3.11
C PHE A 141 -17.23 -2.27 4.55
N GLU A 142 -16.88 -1.43 5.53
CA GLU A 142 -17.01 -1.71 6.98
C GLU A 142 -16.26 -2.99 7.42
N MET A 143 -15.12 -3.29 6.78
CA MET A 143 -14.29 -4.41 7.19
C MET A 143 -13.97 -4.34 8.70
N ASN A 144 -13.86 -5.48 9.39
CA ASN A 144 -13.46 -5.49 10.78
C ASN A 144 -12.15 -4.73 11.01
N THR A 145 -12.21 -3.63 11.77
CA THR A 145 -11.09 -2.70 11.99
C THR A 145 -9.87 -3.41 12.60
N LEU A 146 -10.08 -4.33 13.55
CA LEU A 146 -8.98 -5.05 14.20
C LEU A 146 -8.28 -5.96 13.20
N MET A 147 -9.03 -6.70 12.39
CA MET A 147 -8.49 -7.57 11.35
C MET A 147 -7.74 -6.74 10.28
N PHE A 148 -8.31 -5.61 9.87
CA PHE A 148 -7.65 -4.67 8.95
C PHE A 148 -6.28 -4.20 9.49
N ILE A 149 -6.20 -3.81 10.77
CA ILE A 149 -4.95 -3.38 11.41
C ILE A 149 -3.95 -4.53 11.46
N ILE A 150 -4.36 -5.72 11.89
CA ILE A 150 -3.48 -6.90 11.97
C ILE A 150 -2.95 -7.27 10.58
N ALA A 151 -3.81 -7.36 9.58
CA ALA A 151 -3.41 -7.67 8.20
C ALA A 151 -2.48 -6.59 7.62
N SER A 152 -2.73 -5.31 7.93
CA SER A 152 -1.89 -4.17 7.55
C SER A 152 -0.49 -4.26 8.17
N VAL A 153 -0.40 -4.52 9.48
CA VAL A 153 0.89 -4.67 10.19
C VAL A 153 1.69 -5.83 9.61
N ILE A 154 1.05 -6.99 9.40
CA ILE A 154 1.73 -8.19 8.90
C ILE A 154 2.18 -7.99 7.45
N SER A 155 1.31 -7.48 6.57
CA SER A 155 1.63 -7.32 5.15
C SER A 155 2.69 -6.26 4.89
N ARG A 156 2.53 -5.06 5.45
CA ARG A 156 3.52 -3.97 5.33
C ARG A 156 4.80 -4.30 6.09
N GLY A 157 4.68 -4.98 7.24
CA GLY A 157 5.81 -5.52 7.97
C GLY A 157 6.62 -6.49 7.14
N ALA A 158 6.00 -7.52 6.59
CA ALA A 158 6.65 -8.50 5.72
C ALA A 158 7.36 -7.82 4.53
N ARG A 159 6.68 -6.87 3.85
CA ARG A 159 7.26 -6.14 2.73
C ARG A 159 8.49 -5.32 3.12
N PHE A 160 8.37 -4.41 4.08
CA PHE A 160 9.47 -3.50 4.42
C PHE A 160 10.64 -4.21 5.11
N PHE A 161 10.35 -5.22 5.94
CA PHE A 161 11.42 -6.04 6.51
C PHE A 161 12.11 -6.91 5.47
N LEU A 162 11.39 -7.43 4.46
CA LEU A 162 12.00 -8.14 3.35
C LEU A 162 12.98 -7.23 2.58
N VAL A 163 12.56 -6.01 2.24
CA VAL A 163 13.42 -5.02 1.58
C VAL A 163 14.64 -4.70 2.43
N ALA A 164 14.45 -4.42 3.72
CA ALA A 164 15.53 -4.13 4.65
C ALA A 164 16.49 -5.31 4.80
N TYR A 165 16.00 -6.54 4.90
CA TYR A 165 16.79 -7.77 4.99
C TYR A 165 17.64 -7.98 3.74
N LEU A 166 17.05 -7.79 2.56
CA LEU A 166 17.78 -7.94 1.29
C LEU A 166 18.93 -6.92 1.19
N ILE A 167 18.69 -5.67 1.59
CA ILE A 167 19.73 -4.63 1.59
C ILE A 167 20.78 -4.93 2.66
N TRP A 168 20.37 -5.33 3.86
CA TRP A 168 21.30 -5.68 4.94
C TRP A 168 22.21 -6.85 4.56
N LYS A 169 21.67 -7.87 3.89
CA LYS A 169 22.40 -9.09 3.52
C LYS A 169 23.29 -8.90 2.30
N PHE A 170 22.81 -8.20 1.27
CA PHE A 170 23.47 -8.09 -0.04
C PHE A 170 24.10 -6.72 -0.28
N GLY A 171 23.72 -5.70 0.50
CA GLY A 171 24.24 -4.34 0.39
C GLY A 171 24.13 -3.74 -1.01
N PRO A 172 25.16 -3.00 -1.46
CA PRO A 172 25.16 -2.37 -2.79
C PRO A 172 25.05 -3.36 -3.97
N SER A 173 25.42 -4.62 -3.78
CA SER A 173 25.35 -5.65 -4.81
C SER A 173 23.91 -5.90 -5.28
N ILE A 174 22.92 -5.65 -4.42
CA ILE A 174 21.50 -5.80 -4.78
C ILE A 174 21.05 -4.77 -5.83
N LYS A 175 21.66 -3.57 -5.82
CA LYS A 175 21.39 -2.54 -6.84
C LYS A 175 21.73 -3.07 -8.23
N ASN A 176 22.93 -3.63 -8.37
CA ASN A 176 23.37 -4.21 -9.65
C ASN A 176 22.50 -5.38 -10.10
N PHE A 177 22.00 -6.18 -9.13
CA PHE A 177 21.07 -7.27 -9.41
C PHE A 177 19.72 -6.74 -9.87
N ILE A 178 19.15 -5.75 -9.16
CA ILE A 178 17.87 -5.11 -9.54
C ILE A 178 18.02 -4.46 -10.92
N ASP A 179 19.05 -3.66 -11.14
CA ASP A 179 19.27 -2.97 -12.42
C ASP A 179 19.41 -3.96 -13.58
N LYS A 180 20.08 -5.10 -13.34
CA LYS A 180 20.27 -6.15 -14.35
C LYS A 180 19.02 -6.98 -14.64
N TYR A 181 18.23 -7.28 -13.61
CA TYR A 181 17.08 -8.19 -13.70
C TYR A 181 15.73 -7.51 -13.56
N PHE A 182 15.70 -6.15 -13.48
CA PHE A 182 14.48 -5.37 -13.26
C PHE A 182 13.34 -5.77 -14.21
N ASN A 183 13.64 -5.92 -15.49
CA ASN A 183 12.64 -6.31 -16.49
C ASN A 183 12.06 -7.71 -16.22
N TRP A 184 12.91 -8.65 -15.80
CA TRP A 184 12.49 -10.03 -15.50
C TRP A 184 11.68 -10.11 -14.20
N VAL A 185 12.07 -9.35 -13.20
CA VAL A 185 11.34 -9.24 -11.93
C VAL A 185 9.97 -8.57 -12.15
N ALA A 186 9.93 -7.49 -12.93
CA ALA A 186 8.69 -6.82 -13.29
C ALA A 186 7.77 -7.72 -14.13
N LEU A 187 8.31 -8.46 -15.12
CA LEU A 187 7.55 -9.43 -15.93
C LEU A 187 7.01 -10.57 -15.07
N GLY A 188 7.84 -11.16 -14.22
CA GLY A 188 7.45 -12.25 -13.32
C GLY A 188 6.35 -11.81 -12.36
N PHE A 189 6.48 -10.59 -11.81
CA PHE A 189 5.48 -9.99 -10.94
C PHE A 189 4.15 -9.74 -11.67
N THR A 190 4.21 -9.16 -12.87
CA THR A 190 3.01 -8.94 -13.71
C THR A 190 2.33 -10.26 -14.07
N ALA A 191 3.11 -11.30 -14.42
CA ALA A 191 2.59 -12.62 -14.70
C ALA A 191 1.92 -13.27 -13.47
N CYS A 192 2.50 -13.10 -12.26
CA CYS A 192 1.88 -13.56 -11.01
C CYS A 192 0.58 -12.82 -10.69
N LEU A 193 0.51 -11.52 -10.94
CA LEU A 193 -0.72 -10.74 -10.75
C LEU A 193 -1.82 -11.19 -11.71
N ILE A 194 -1.49 -11.31 -13.01
CA ILE A 194 -2.45 -11.75 -14.02
C ILE A 194 -2.86 -13.20 -13.77
N GLY A 195 -1.91 -14.07 -13.45
CA GLY A 195 -2.16 -15.48 -13.13
C GLY A 195 -3.03 -15.64 -11.89
N GLY A 196 -2.76 -14.86 -10.82
CA GLY A 196 -3.57 -14.84 -9.61
C GLY A 196 -5.00 -14.36 -9.88
N PHE A 197 -5.15 -13.30 -10.68
CA PHE A 197 -6.47 -12.78 -11.07
C PHE A 197 -7.26 -13.79 -11.92
N VAL A 198 -6.59 -14.46 -12.85
CA VAL A 198 -7.19 -15.51 -13.70
C VAL A 198 -7.60 -16.72 -12.85
N LEU A 199 -6.75 -17.17 -11.91
CA LEU A 199 -7.07 -18.27 -11.01
C LEU A 199 -8.30 -17.96 -10.14
N ILE A 200 -8.38 -16.76 -9.57
CA ILE A 200 -9.55 -16.32 -8.79
C ILE A 200 -10.80 -16.34 -9.66
N LYS A 201 -10.73 -15.85 -10.91
CA LYS A 201 -11.86 -15.84 -11.84
C LYS A 201 -12.37 -17.26 -12.22
N TYR A 202 -11.49 -18.27 -12.21
CA TYR A 202 -11.88 -19.66 -12.52
C TYR A 202 -12.23 -20.49 -11.30
N MET A 203 -11.97 -19.98 -10.08
CA MET A 203 -12.33 -20.64 -8.81
C MET A 203 -13.67 -20.12 -8.22
N ILE A 204 -14.17 -19.00 -8.74
CA ILE A 204 -15.49 -18.42 -8.45
C ILE A 204 -16.40 -18.63 -9.67
#